data_c6c88db061fed0c6767812350c17393a
#
_entry.id   c6c88db061fed0c6767812350c17393a
#
_cell.length_a   1.000
_cell.length_b   1.000
_cell.length_c   1.000
_cell.angle_alpha   90.00
_cell.angle_beta   90.00
_cell.angle_gamma   90.00
#
_symmetry.space_group_name_H-M   'P 1'
#
loop_
_entity.id
_entity.type
_entity.pdbx_description
1 polymer ?
#
loop_
_entity_poly.entity_id
_entity_poly.type
_entity_poly.pdbx_seq_one_letter_code
_entity_poly.pdbx_strand_id
1 'polypeptide(L)'
;FIEVLDELSLSGNISDESSASAGCSRNIEAPAGTKVFVSVGSGVVFDDFCAWAAKEGLWGVENLSHIPGEVGASAVQNIGAYGVEVKDVIHKVYCYDTVEEEFVNFSVEECAYGYRDSIFKSSEIKGRYIVTHVVFALSREPKPMLDYGHLKEAVETELAKLASSSGKDTGMTP
;
A
#
# COMPACT_ATOMS: atom_id res chain seq x y z
N PHE A 1 -9.48 -7.42 -4.55
CA PHE A 1 -8.49 -7.82 -5.56
C PHE A 1 -7.13 -7.21 -5.18
N ILE A 2 -6.13 -8.07 -4.98
CA ILE A 2 -4.74 -7.69 -4.71
C ILE A 2 -3.87 -8.49 -5.69
N GLU A 3 -2.96 -7.81 -6.41
CA GLU A 3 -2.11 -8.41 -7.42
C GLU A 3 -0.69 -7.83 -7.36
N VAL A 4 0.32 -8.70 -7.40
CA VAL A 4 1.72 -8.30 -7.57
C VAL A 4 1.98 -8.06 -9.06
N LEU A 5 2.51 -6.87 -9.39
CA LEU A 5 2.78 -6.47 -10.76
C LEU A 5 4.23 -6.81 -11.15
N ASP A 6 4.40 -7.34 -12.37
CA ASP A 6 5.71 -7.46 -13.00
C ASP A 6 6.18 -6.09 -13.51
N GLU A 7 7.52 -5.87 -13.61
CA GLU A 7 8.09 -4.59 -14.10
C GLU A 7 7.57 -4.19 -15.50
N LEU A 8 7.19 -5.16 -16.33
CA LEU A 8 6.61 -4.94 -17.66
C LEU A 8 5.20 -4.33 -17.61
N SER A 9 4.44 -4.62 -16.57
CA SER A 9 3.07 -4.10 -16.39
C SER A 9 3.06 -2.62 -16.00
N LEU A 10 4.18 -2.07 -15.52
CA LEU A 10 4.30 -0.69 -15.07
C LEU A 10 4.58 0.30 -16.23
N SER A 11 5.04 -0.18 -17.37
CA SER A 11 5.42 0.65 -18.53
C SER A 11 4.31 0.83 -19.56
N GLY A 12 3.18 0.10 -19.45
CA GLY A 12 2.05 0.17 -20.37
C GLY A 12 0.94 1.09 -19.87
N ASN A 13 0.42 1.95 -20.75
CA ASN A 13 -0.91 2.51 -20.57
C ASN A 13 -1.89 1.33 -20.63
N ILE A 14 -2.58 1.05 -19.53
CA ILE A 14 -3.61 0.01 -19.48
C ILE A 14 -4.83 0.51 -20.27
N SER A 15 -4.79 0.30 -21.58
CA SER A 15 -5.94 0.28 -22.44
C SER A 15 -6.11 -1.16 -22.93
N ASP A 16 -6.66 -2.04 -22.08
CA ASP A 16 -7.40 -3.20 -22.56
C ASP A 16 -7.95 -4.00 -21.37
N GLU A 17 -9.26 -3.97 -21.27
CA GLU A 17 -10.04 -4.94 -20.53
C GLU A 17 -9.97 -6.30 -21.27
N SER A 18 -9.11 -7.19 -20.84
CA SER A 18 -9.37 -8.65 -20.96
C SER A 18 -8.23 -9.47 -20.38
N SER A 19 -8.29 -9.78 -19.13
CA SER A 19 -7.96 -11.12 -18.60
C SER A 19 -8.06 -11.14 -17.08
N ALA A 20 -9.27 -11.26 -16.57
CA ALA A 20 -9.48 -11.83 -15.26
C ALA A 20 -9.16 -13.33 -15.37
N SER A 21 -7.97 -13.76 -15.06
CA SER A 21 -7.66 -15.16 -14.82
C SER A 21 -6.94 -15.32 -13.50
N ALA A 22 -7.60 -16.10 -12.69
CA ALA A 22 -7.26 -16.58 -11.38
C ALA A 22 -5.80 -16.98 -11.18
N GLY A 23 -5.30 -16.62 -9.97
CA GLY A 23 -4.38 -17.44 -9.19
C GLY A 23 -3.08 -17.83 -9.87
N CYS A 24 -2.04 -17.06 -9.66
CA CYS A 24 -0.69 -17.59 -9.77
C CYS A 24 0.18 -17.00 -8.65
N SER A 25 0.31 -17.77 -7.57
CA SER A 25 1.41 -17.61 -6.63
C SER A 25 2.69 -17.98 -7.36
N ARG A 26 3.40 -17.03 -7.95
CA ARG A 26 4.78 -17.22 -8.38
C ARG A 26 5.67 -16.65 -7.29
N ASN A 27 6.45 -17.51 -6.65
CA ASN A 27 7.59 -17.11 -5.85
C ASN A 27 8.61 -16.47 -6.80
N ILE A 28 8.52 -15.16 -7.00
CA ILE A 28 9.55 -14.38 -7.67
C ILE A 28 10.52 -13.98 -6.58
N GLU A 29 11.66 -14.68 -6.49
CA GLU A 29 12.81 -14.23 -5.70
C GLU A 29 13.39 -12.98 -6.39
N ALA A 30 12.87 -11.80 -6.03
CA ALA A 30 13.46 -10.54 -6.45
C ALA A 30 14.76 -10.29 -5.67
N PRO A 31 15.83 -9.73 -6.29
CA PRO A 31 17.06 -9.37 -5.60
C PRO A 31 16.80 -8.45 -4.41
N ALA A 32 17.63 -8.57 -3.35
CA ALA A 32 17.58 -7.68 -2.20
C ALA A 32 17.64 -6.20 -2.66
N GLY A 33 16.78 -5.34 -2.09
CA GLY A 33 16.67 -3.92 -2.47
C GLY A 33 15.62 -3.62 -3.54
N THR A 34 14.97 -4.62 -4.11
CA THR A 34 13.96 -4.42 -5.17
C THR A 34 12.61 -4.01 -4.57
N LYS A 35 12.03 -2.93 -5.09
CA LYS A 35 10.64 -2.57 -4.81
C LYS A 35 9.72 -3.59 -5.46
N VAL A 36 8.69 -4.00 -4.73
CA VAL A 36 7.61 -4.86 -5.21
C VAL A 36 6.39 -3.99 -5.43
N PHE A 37 5.88 -3.95 -6.64
CA PHE A 37 4.70 -3.18 -6.97
C PHE A 37 3.45 -4.06 -6.80
N VAL A 38 2.48 -3.53 -6.05
CA VAL A 38 1.24 -4.25 -5.72
C VAL A 38 0.05 -3.41 -6.11
N SER A 39 -0.77 -3.91 -7.03
CA SER A 39 -2.05 -3.29 -7.39
C SER A 39 -3.15 -3.78 -6.47
N VAL A 40 -3.88 -2.85 -5.85
CA VAL A 40 -4.93 -3.16 -4.87
C VAL A 40 -6.20 -2.42 -5.25
N GLY A 41 -7.30 -3.16 -5.42
CA GLY A 41 -8.62 -2.60 -5.73
C GLY A 41 -9.10 -1.63 -4.64
N SER A 42 -9.74 -0.54 -5.04
CA SER A 42 -10.16 0.54 -4.13
C SER A 42 -11.10 0.11 -3.00
N GLY A 43 -11.92 -0.93 -3.22
CA GLY A 43 -12.85 -1.48 -2.23
C GLY A 43 -12.26 -2.56 -1.31
N VAL A 44 -10.95 -2.83 -1.38
CA VAL A 44 -10.30 -3.72 -0.43
C VAL A 44 -10.21 -3.01 0.92
N VAL A 45 -10.58 -3.68 2.02
CA VAL A 45 -10.37 -3.17 3.37
C VAL A 45 -8.87 -2.97 3.60
N PHE A 46 -8.48 -1.77 4.04
CA PHE A 46 -7.06 -1.42 4.12
C PHE A 46 -6.28 -2.30 5.11
N ASP A 47 -6.90 -2.69 6.22
CA ASP A 47 -6.29 -3.59 7.21
C ASP A 47 -6.09 -5.02 6.64
N ASP A 48 -7.00 -5.51 5.81
CA ASP A 48 -6.82 -6.80 5.11
C ASP A 48 -5.64 -6.74 4.14
N PHE A 49 -5.42 -5.60 3.47
CA PHE A 49 -4.23 -5.37 2.65
C PHE A 49 -2.95 -5.37 3.50
N CYS A 50 -2.93 -4.70 4.66
CA CYS A 50 -1.80 -4.74 5.58
C CYS A 50 -1.49 -6.18 6.04
N ALA A 51 -2.50 -6.95 6.41
CA ALA A 51 -2.35 -8.34 6.83
C ALA A 51 -1.84 -9.24 5.69
N TRP A 52 -2.31 -8.99 4.46
CA TRP A 52 -1.81 -9.69 3.27
C TRP A 52 -0.34 -9.35 3.00
N ALA A 53 0.03 -8.05 3.02
CA ALA A 53 1.41 -7.62 2.80
C ALA A 53 2.37 -8.24 3.83
N ALA A 54 1.98 -8.30 5.10
CA ALA A 54 2.74 -8.95 6.15
C ALA A 54 2.97 -10.45 5.88
N LYS A 55 1.93 -11.18 5.42
CA LYS A 55 2.05 -12.60 5.05
C LYS A 55 2.99 -12.84 3.86
N GLU A 56 3.01 -11.90 2.91
CA GLU A 56 3.91 -11.95 1.75
C GLU A 56 5.34 -11.45 2.06
N GLY A 57 5.60 -11.04 3.32
CA GLY A 57 6.90 -10.50 3.73
C GLY A 57 7.22 -9.14 3.10
N LEU A 58 6.19 -8.32 2.86
CA LEU A 58 6.30 -7.00 2.26
C LEU A 58 6.14 -5.90 3.31
N TRP A 59 7.09 -4.96 3.34
CA TRP A 59 7.18 -3.86 4.29
C TRP A 59 6.74 -2.54 3.68
N GLY A 60 6.18 -1.65 4.52
CA GLY A 60 5.83 -0.27 4.19
C GLY A 60 4.43 0.15 4.62
N VAL A 61 3.51 -0.80 4.88
CA VAL A 61 2.13 -0.51 5.32
C VAL A 61 1.82 -0.97 6.74
N GLU A 62 2.77 -1.62 7.42
CA GLU A 62 2.59 -2.20 8.76
C GLU A 62 2.12 -1.19 9.81
N ASN A 63 2.66 0.05 9.78
CA ASN A 63 2.28 1.12 10.72
C ASN A 63 0.87 1.67 10.45
N LEU A 64 0.27 1.35 9.31
CA LEU A 64 -1.06 1.82 8.91
C LEU A 64 -2.16 0.79 9.20
N SER A 65 -1.80 -0.38 9.76
CA SER A 65 -2.76 -1.39 10.21
C SER A 65 -3.75 -0.82 11.23
N HIS A 66 -4.93 -1.42 11.29
CA HIS A 66 -6.06 -0.99 12.13
C HIS A 66 -6.63 0.41 11.84
N ILE A 67 -6.18 1.11 10.79
CA ILE A 67 -6.90 2.30 10.31
C ILE A 67 -8.15 1.82 9.58
N PRO A 68 -9.37 2.22 10.02
CA PRO A 68 -10.59 1.80 9.37
C PRO A 68 -10.75 2.46 8.00
N GLY A 69 -11.27 1.71 7.03
CA GLY A 69 -11.55 2.19 5.69
C GLY A 69 -11.00 1.28 4.59
N GLU A 70 -11.18 1.72 3.37
CA GLU A 70 -10.81 1.00 2.15
C GLU A 70 -9.60 1.66 1.48
N VAL A 71 -8.93 0.90 0.62
CA VAL A 71 -7.73 1.34 -0.12
C VAL A 71 -7.97 2.63 -0.92
N GLY A 72 -9.09 2.75 -1.63
CA GLY A 72 -9.42 3.98 -2.36
C GLY A 72 -9.54 5.19 -1.44
N ALA A 73 -10.22 5.05 -0.31
CA ALA A 73 -10.34 6.10 0.69
C ALA A 73 -9.00 6.47 1.32
N SER A 74 -8.11 5.48 1.51
CA SER A 74 -6.77 5.71 2.05
C SER A 74 -5.96 6.67 1.17
N ALA A 75 -6.01 6.47 -0.16
CA ALA A 75 -5.34 7.33 -1.13
C ALA A 75 -5.95 8.75 -1.18
N VAL A 76 -7.29 8.86 -1.15
CA VAL A 76 -7.97 10.17 -1.14
C VAL A 76 -7.64 10.96 0.12
N GLN A 77 -7.57 10.29 1.27
CA GLN A 77 -7.40 10.93 2.58
C GLN A 77 -5.93 11.14 2.97
N ASN A 78 -4.98 10.54 2.25
CA ASN A 78 -3.59 10.42 2.70
C ASN A 78 -3.54 9.95 4.15
N ILE A 79 -4.06 8.74 4.42
CA ILE A 79 -4.08 8.20 5.79
C ILE A 79 -2.67 8.11 6.35
N GLY A 80 -2.56 8.19 7.66
CA GLY A 80 -1.26 8.07 8.31
C GLY A 80 -1.39 7.77 9.80
N ALA A 81 -0.45 7.03 10.31
CA ALA A 81 -0.30 6.70 11.72
C ALA A 81 1.17 6.45 12.04
N TYR A 82 1.55 6.64 13.29
CA TYR A 82 2.88 6.33 13.82
C TYR A 82 4.05 6.87 12.96
N GLY A 83 3.89 8.10 12.46
CA GLY A 83 4.93 8.79 11.67
C GLY A 83 5.02 8.40 10.20
N VAL A 84 4.12 7.53 9.71
CA VAL A 84 4.03 7.09 8.31
C VAL A 84 2.76 7.63 7.66
N GLU A 85 2.84 8.06 6.42
CA GLU A 85 1.69 8.41 5.59
C GLU A 85 1.60 7.48 4.37
N VAL A 86 0.39 7.17 3.90
CA VAL A 86 0.20 6.23 2.79
C VAL A 86 0.86 6.70 1.49
N LYS A 87 1.01 8.01 1.29
CA LYS A 87 1.75 8.59 0.15
C LYS A 87 3.20 8.10 0.04
N ASP A 88 3.81 7.72 1.17
CA ASP A 88 5.21 7.29 1.23
C ASP A 88 5.43 5.94 0.52
N VAL A 89 4.35 5.18 0.35
CA VAL A 89 4.33 3.86 -0.30
C VAL A 89 3.44 3.79 -1.54
N ILE A 90 2.65 4.81 -1.86
CA ILE A 90 1.92 4.88 -3.12
C ILE A 90 2.90 5.09 -4.27
N HIS A 91 2.69 4.36 -5.37
CA HIS A 91 3.36 4.57 -6.65
C HIS A 91 2.47 5.33 -7.62
N LYS A 92 1.20 4.87 -7.78
CA LYS A 92 0.20 5.50 -8.66
C LYS A 92 -1.21 5.27 -8.12
N VAL A 93 -2.10 6.21 -8.41
CA VAL A 93 -3.54 6.11 -8.16
C VAL A 93 -4.28 6.08 -9.49
N TYR A 94 -5.04 5.03 -9.74
CA TYR A 94 -5.83 4.86 -10.94
C TYR A 94 -7.28 5.22 -10.68
N CYS A 95 -7.85 6.01 -11.58
CA CYS A 95 -9.19 6.56 -11.43
C CYS A 95 -9.98 6.44 -12.74
N TYR A 96 -11.29 6.48 -12.62
CA TYR A 96 -12.19 6.77 -13.71
C TYR A 96 -12.61 8.25 -13.61
N ASP A 97 -12.38 9.02 -14.68
CA ASP A 97 -12.85 10.40 -14.82
C ASP A 97 -14.30 10.39 -15.30
N THR A 98 -15.22 10.84 -14.45
CA THR A 98 -16.66 10.81 -14.76
C THR A 98 -17.10 11.92 -15.72
N VAL A 99 -16.23 12.90 -16.01
CA VAL A 99 -16.50 14.01 -16.93
C VAL A 99 -16.03 13.68 -18.35
N GLU A 100 -14.80 13.19 -18.48
CA GLU A 100 -14.21 12.80 -19.77
C GLU A 100 -14.54 11.34 -20.14
N GLU A 101 -15.15 10.58 -19.21
CA GLU A 101 -15.55 9.17 -19.39
C GLU A 101 -14.38 8.24 -19.76
N GLU A 102 -13.20 8.48 -19.16
CA GLU A 102 -11.99 7.72 -19.44
C GLU A 102 -11.24 7.30 -18.16
N PHE A 103 -10.38 6.28 -18.30
CA PHE A 103 -9.47 5.89 -17.24
C PHE A 103 -8.22 6.76 -17.26
N VAL A 104 -7.87 7.29 -16.11
CA VAL A 104 -6.70 8.14 -15.89
C VAL A 104 -5.89 7.61 -14.71
N ASN A 105 -4.63 8.02 -14.61
CA ASN A 105 -3.81 7.74 -13.44
C ASN A 105 -3.06 8.99 -12.98
N PHE A 106 -2.76 9.03 -11.69
CA PHE A 106 -2.03 10.11 -11.05
C PHE A 106 -0.77 9.55 -10.39
N SER A 107 0.36 10.20 -10.63
CA SER A 107 1.57 9.98 -9.84
C SER A 107 1.39 10.55 -8.43
N VAL A 108 2.31 10.24 -7.52
CA VAL A 108 2.31 10.77 -6.15
C VAL A 108 2.39 12.31 -6.16
N GLU A 109 3.18 12.88 -7.07
CA GLU A 109 3.35 14.32 -7.24
C GLU A 109 2.05 14.98 -7.71
N GLU A 110 1.35 14.38 -8.67
CA GLU A 110 0.07 14.87 -9.19
C GLU A 110 -1.06 14.75 -8.17
N CYS A 111 -0.98 13.78 -7.25
CA CYS A 111 -1.92 13.66 -6.13
C CYS A 111 -1.82 14.84 -5.14
N ALA A 112 -0.75 15.65 -5.20
CA ALA A 112 -0.53 16.83 -4.36
C ALA A 112 -0.82 16.58 -2.87
N TYR A 113 -0.28 15.49 -2.33
CA TYR A 113 -0.56 15.05 -0.96
C TYR A 113 -0.10 16.05 0.09
N GLY A 114 -1.01 16.37 1.02
CA GLY A 114 -0.77 17.13 2.24
C GLY A 114 -1.18 16.33 3.48
N TYR A 115 -1.11 16.96 4.66
CA TYR A 115 -1.58 16.33 5.90
C TYR A 115 -3.09 16.08 5.83
N ARG A 116 -3.47 14.81 5.76
CA ARG A 116 -4.87 14.36 5.59
C ARG A 116 -5.55 14.99 4.38
N ASP A 117 -4.77 15.27 3.32
CA ASP A 117 -5.24 15.97 2.13
C ASP A 117 -4.63 15.43 0.85
N SER A 118 -5.36 15.60 -0.26
CA SER A 118 -4.95 15.27 -1.62
C SER A 118 -5.74 16.11 -2.64
N ILE A 119 -5.32 16.08 -3.90
CA ILE A 119 -6.04 16.74 -4.99
C ILE A 119 -7.52 16.29 -5.06
N PHE A 120 -7.82 15.02 -4.74
CA PHE A 120 -9.17 14.45 -4.80
C PHE A 120 -10.15 15.10 -3.82
N LYS A 121 -9.67 15.85 -2.83
CA LYS A 121 -10.48 16.59 -1.86
C LYS A 121 -10.69 18.05 -2.25
N SER A 122 -10.00 18.53 -3.29
CA SER A 122 -10.15 19.92 -3.73
C SER A 122 -11.57 20.16 -4.22
N SER A 123 -12.09 21.37 -3.95
CA SER A 123 -13.45 21.75 -4.34
C SER A 123 -13.67 21.73 -5.87
N GLU A 124 -12.61 21.89 -6.64
CA GLU A 124 -12.64 21.99 -8.10
C GLU A 124 -12.92 20.65 -8.79
N ILE A 125 -12.41 19.55 -8.20
CA ILE A 125 -12.53 18.22 -8.80
C ILE A 125 -13.25 17.22 -7.91
N LYS A 126 -13.83 17.67 -6.80
CA LYS A 126 -14.56 16.82 -5.86
C LYS A 126 -15.69 16.06 -6.56
N GLY A 127 -15.62 14.72 -6.51
CA GLY A 127 -16.60 13.83 -7.12
C GLY A 127 -16.38 13.58 -8.61
N ARG A 128 -15.36 14.18 -9.24
CA ARG A 128 -15.02 13.91 -10.64
C ARG A 128 -14.32 12.55 -10.81
N TYR A 129 -13.39 12.23 -9.93
CA TYR A 129 -12.57 11.01 -10.03
C TYR A 129 -13.05 9.93 -9.08
N ILE A 130 -13.27 8.73 -9.62
CA ILE A 130 -13.57 7.52 -8.86
C ILE A 130 -12.31 6.68 -8.83
N VAL A 131 -11.68 6.53 -7.66
CA VAL A 131 -10.50 5.66 -7.51
C VAL A 131 -10.92 4.22 -7.77
N THR A 132 -10.28 3.57 -8.73
CA THR A 132 -10.53 2.17 -9.09
C THR A 132 -9.57 1.20 -8.42
N HIS A 133 -8.29 1.56 -8.39
CA HIS A 133 -7.24 0.82 -7.68
C HIS A 133 -6.03 1.73 -7.38
N VAL A 134 -5.20 1.27 -6.47
CA VAL A 134 -3.96 1.95 -6.09
C VAL A 134 -2.79 0.99 -6.26
N VAL A 135 -1.71 1.46 -6.86
CA VAL A 135 -0.46 0.71 -6.95
C VAL A 135 0.48 1.18 -5.85
N PHE A 136 0.90 0.24 -5.01
CA PHE A 136 1.84 0.47 -3.92
C PHE A 136 3.24 -0.02 -4.29
N ALA A 137 4.28 0.66 -3.83
CA ALA A 137 5.68 0.28 -3.95
C ALA A 137 6.21 -0.17 -2.59
N LEU A 138 6.14 -1.47 -2.31
CA LEU A 138 6.53 -2.08 -1.05
C LEU A 138 7.97 -2.64 -1.12
N SER A 139 8.55 -3.00 0.03
CA SER A 139 9.90 -3.52 0.13
C SER A 139 9.92 -4.95 0.70
N ARG A 140 10.78 -5.81 0.15
CA ARG A 140 11.11 -7.10 0.80
C ARG A 140 12.16 -6.96 1.90
N GLU A 141 12.86 -5.84 1.93
CA GLU A 141 13.82 -5.56 3.00
C GLU A 141 13.09 -4.98 4.22
N PRO A 142 13.35 -5.48 5.42
CA PRO A 142 12.82 -4.91 6.65
C PRO A 142 13.20 -3.44 6.78
N LYS A 143 12.21 -2.56 6.90
CA LYS A 143 12.39 -1.13 7.16
C LYS A 143 11.41 -0.64 8.22
N PRO A 144 11.46 -1.20 9.43
CA PRO A 144 10.49 -0.86 10.46
C PRO A 144 10.65 0.61 10.89
N MET A 145 9.57 1.38 10.83
CA MET A 145 9.52 2.76 11.29
C MET A 145 9.07 2.79 12.76
N LEU A 146 10.03 2.76 13.68
CA LEU A 146 9.79 2.65 15.12
C LEU A 146 10.06 3.93 15.92
N ASP A 147 10.42 5.04 15.25
CA ASP A 147 10.85 6.27 15.91
C ASP A 147 9.68 7.10 16.51
N TYR A 148 8.42 6.66 16.31
CA TYR A 148 7.27 7.39 16.83
C TYR A 148 6.95 7.00 18.27
N GLY A 149 7.07 7.98 19.19
CA GLY A 149 6.72 7.81 20.61
C GLY A 149 7.48 6.65 21.27
N HIS A 150 6.74 5.76 21.94
CA HIS A 150 7.28 4.58 22.62
C HIS A 150 7.13 3.27 21.81
N LEU A 151 6.92 3.37 20.49
CA LEU A 151 6.67 2.20 19.63
C LEU A 151 7.84 1.21 19.68
N LYS A 152 9.07 1.71 19.63
CA LYS A 152 10.27 0.88 19.69
C LYS A 152 10.35 0.05 20.98
N GLU A 153 10.14 0.69 22.12
CA GLU A 153 10.15 0.02 23.43
C GLU A 153 9.05 -1.03 23.55
N ALA A 154 7.86 -0.74 23.01
CA ALA A 154 6.74 -1.67 22.99
C ALA A 154 7.06 -2.92 22.17
N VAL A 155 7.59 -2.74 20.95
CA VAL A 155 7.98 -3.84 20.07
C VAL A 155 9.10 -4.68 20.69
N GLU A 156 10.16 -4.07 21.23
CA GLU A 156 11.26 -4.76 21.90
C GLU A 156 10.75 -5.60 23.09
N THR A 157 9.79 -5.05 23.87
CA THR A 157 9.18 -5.76 24.99
C THR A 157 8.40 -6.99 24.54
N GLU A 158 7.61 -6.88 23.47
CA GLU A 158 6.84 -8.02 22.93
C GLU A 158 7.75 -9.09 22.31
N LEU A 159 8.79 -8.70 21.58
CA LEU A 159 9.78 -9.61 21.02
C LEU A 159 10.51 -10.39 22.14
N ALA A 160 10.88 -9.71 23.23
CA ALA A 160 11.50 -10.37 24.39
C ALA A 160 10.57 -11.40 25.05
N LYS A 161 9.27 -11.10 25.16
CA LYS A 161 8.27 -12.05 25.68
C LYS A 161 8.13 -13.27 24.76
N LEU A 162 8.04 -13.06 23.45
CA LEU A 162 7.95 -14.14 22.45
C LEU A 162 9.20 -15.03 22.46
N ALA A 163 10.39 -14.44 22.51
CA ALA A 163 11.66 -15.17 22.59
C ALA A 163 11.73 -16.03 23.87
N SER A 164 11.27 -15.52 25.00
CA SER A 164 11.25 -16.27 26.27
C SER A 164 10.23 -17.42 26.28
N SER A 165 9.17 -17.32 25.50
CA SER A 165 8.11 -18.34 25.43
C SER A 165 8.36 -19.45 24.40
N SER A 166 9.12 -19.18 23.33
CA SER A 166 9.25 -20.10 22.19
C SER A 166 10.60 -20.81 22.07
N GLY A 167 11.65 -20.37 22.76
CA GLY A 167 13.01 -20.92 22.62
C GLY A 167 13.56 -20.88 21.18
N LYS A 168 12.96 -20.16 20.27
CA LYS A 168 13.36 -19.98 18.88
C LYS A 168 13.57 -18.50 18.57
N ASP A 169 14.61 -18.25 17.77
CA ASP A 169 14.93 -16.92 17.23
C ASP A 169 13.77 -16.45 16.36
N THR A 170 12.96 -15.52 16.89
CA THR A 170 11.84 -14.91 16.15
C THR A 170 12.31 -13.62 15.52
N GLY A 171 12.70 -13.70 14.25
CA GLY A 171 12.96 -12.52 13.43
C GLY A 171 11.72 -11.62 13.33
N MET A 172 11.94 -10.32 13.16
CA MET A 172 10.86 -9.35 12.92
C MET A 172 10.23 -9.60 11.54
N THR A 173 8.91 -9.72 11.49
CA THR A 173 8.11 -9.74 10.26
C THR A 173 7.29 -8.45 10.16
N PRO A 174 6.90 -7.98 8.97
CA PRO A 174 6.11 -6.77 8.77
C PRO A 174 4.74 -6.83 9.43
#